data_723daf2849dc69ae014ba9639e7c07c9
#
_entry.id   723daf2849dc69ae014ba9639e7c07c9
#
_cell.length_a   1.000
_cell.length_b   1.000
_cell.length_c   1.000
_cell.angle_alpha   90.00
_cell.angle_beta   90.00
_cell.angle_gamma   90.00
#
_symmetry.space_group_name_H-M   'P 1'
#
loop_
_entity.id
_entity.type
_entity.pdbx_description
1 polymer ?
#
loop_
_entity_poly.entity_id
_entity_poly.type
_entity_poly.pdbx_seq_one_letter_code
_entity_poly.pdbx_strand_id
1 'polypeptide(L)'
;MTELAAKDTKDIKVADFAMREHRSLWSDAWRRLISSNTARVGLAIISIFILTTTLSHFFWDYNPRTDLDYTLKLKAPNLSPTAEVESIHPFGTDKLGRDIFRRVIHGGWNSLRVGLVSVGISLIAGGLLGLLAGFYESMALASSERIIVLSIAGLLLGALPAWIANQFFIALLFALLGGVAGWFEHFQAHKPLRYILFTLVGGLCGALPALLVSPSTALVTGILGLGIGLFLALSVRGSIISNVIMRVMDITLAFPSYLLAIAIVAFLGPGLEKGMIAIGVVGIPQFARLVRSSVLSVAQKEYILAAQSVGEGHGRIIFRHIVPNILSPVIVQTTMGLANAILSAAALGFLGLGAIPPEPEWGAMLGDSYRFLTSGAWWAVLFPGLAIMFSVLGFNLLGDGLRDALDPKLRI
;
A
#
# COMPACT_ATOMS: atom_id res chain seq x y z
N MET A 1 -43.44 38.14 30.41
CA MET A 1 -42.35 37.29 31.00
C MET A 1 -41.86 36.19 30.06
N THR A 2 -42.62 35.71 29.13
CA THR A 2 -42.25 34.64 28.17
C THR A 2 -41.35 35.08 27.01
N GLU A 3 -41.41 36.33 26.58
CA GLU A 3 -40.56 36.87 25.51
C GLU A 3 -39.13 37.20 25.91
N LEU A 4 -38.93 37.64 27.16
CA LEU A 4 -37.57 37.88 27.68
C LEU A 4 -36.76 36.60 27.88
N ALA A 5 -37.39 35.51 28.28
CA ALA A 5 -36.72 34.19 28.43
C ALA A 5 -36.33 33.56 27.08
N ALA A 6 -37.08 33.84 26.00
CA ALA A 6 -36.77 33.35 24.67
C ALA A 6 -35.61 34.10 24.00
N LYS A 7 -35.42 35.38 24.36
CA LYS A 7 -34.31 36.24 23.85
C LYS A 7 -33.00 35.84 24.48
N ASP A 8 -32.97 35.60 25.82
CA ASP A 8 -31.76 35.17 26.51
C ASP A 8 -31.24 33.80 26.04
N THR A 9 -32.13 32.84 25.76
CA THR A 9 -31.73 31.51 25.25
C THR A 9 -31.22 31.54 23.81
N LYS A 10 -31.67 32.48 22.97
CA LYS A 10 -31.12 32.69 21.62
C LYS A 10 -29.75 33.33 21.65
N ASP A 11 -29.55 34.34 22.50
CA ASP A 11 -28.28 35.05 22.63
C ASP A 11 -27.18 34.16 23.26
N ILE A 12 -27.54 33.28 24.19
CA ILE A 12 -26.63 32.27 24.75
C ILE A 12 -26.22 31.23 23.70
N LYS A 13 -27.14 30.77 22.84
CA LYS A 13 -26.80 29.85 21.75
C LYS A 13 -25.94 30.48 20.66
N VAL A 14 -26.17 31.76 20.33
CA VAL A 14 -25.35 32.50 19.37
C VAL A 14 -23.96 32.80 19.90
N ALA A 15 -23.84 33.17 21.20
CA ALA A 15 -22.57 33.39 21.85
C ALA A 15 -21.73 32.10 21.95
N ASP A 16 -22.36 30.94 22.20
CA ASP A 16 -21.71 29.63 22.26
C ASP A 16 -21.23 29.17 20.87
N PHE A 17 -21.95 29.55 19.79
CA PHE A 17 -21.50 29.33 18.41
C PHE A 17 -20.34 30.23 18.01
N ALA A 18 -20.30 31.46 18.51
CA ALA A 18 -19.23 32.47 18.21
C ALA A 18 -17.91 32.16 18.94
N MET A 19 -17.94 31.44 20.08
CA MET A 19 -16.75 31.09 20.84
C MET A 19 -16.11 29.74 20.45
N ARG A 20 -16.65 28.99 19.48
CA ARG A 20 -15.93 27.84 18.93
C ARG A 20 -14.74 28.34 18.12
N GLU A 21 -13.58 28.44 18.76
CA GLU A 21 -12.32 28.64 18.05
C GLU A 21 -12.25 27.72 16.83
N HIS A 22 -12.00 28.28 15.66
CA HIS A 22 -11.74 27.54 14.42
C HIS A 22 -10.44 26.72 14.59
N ARG A 23 -10.55 25.58 15.25
CA ARG A 23 -9.41 24.68 15.44
C ARG A 23 -9.19 23.84 14.19
N SER A 24 -7.93 23.67 13.83
CA SER A 24 -7.53 22.81 12.73
C SER A 24 -8.01 21.36 12.99
N LEU A 25 -8.56 20.71 11.97
CA LEU A 25 -9.00 19.31 12.00
C LEU A 25 -7.92 18.37 12.58
N TRP A 26 -6.66 18.63 12.26
CA TRP A 26 -5.51 17.85 12.72
C TRP A 26 -5.21 18.04 14.21
N SER A 27 -5.39 19.26 14.73
CA SER A 27 -5.21 19.56 16.15
C SER A 27 -6.23 18.80 17.02
N ASP A 28 -7.48 18.75 16.57
CA ASP A 28 -8.54 18.03 17.27
C ASP A 28 -8.33 16.50 17.19
N ALA A 29 -7.94 16.01 16.02
CA ALA A 29 -7.59 14.60 15.84
C ALA A 29 -6.43 14.17 16.75
N TRP A 30 -5.39 15.01 16.84
CA TRP A 30 -4.24 14.75 17.72
C TRP A 30 -4.63 14.71 19.21
N ARG A 31 -5.44 15.65 19.67
CA ARG A 31 -5.93 15.65 21.06
C ARG A 31 -6.76 14.42 21.38
N ARG A 32 -7.66 14.00 20.47
CA ARG A 32 -8.47 12.80 20.63
C ARG A 32 -7.59 11.56 20.65
N LEU A 33 -6.61 11.48 19.77
CA LEU A 33 -5.65 10.36 19.74
C LEU A 33 -4.93 10.20 21.09
N ILE A 34 -4.40 11.32 21.64
CA ILE A 34 -3.71 11.30 22.94
C ILE A 34 -4.69 11.07 24.11
N SER A 35 -5.96 11.40 23.98
CA SER A 35 -6.95 11.14 25.03
C SER A 35 -7.39 9.66 25.10
N SER A 36 -7.26 8.91 24.00
CA SER A 36 -7.58 7.48 23.95
C SER A 36 -6.50 6.63 24.62
N ASN A 37 -6.91 5.78 25.57
CA ASN A 37 -6.00 4.87 26.26
C ASN A 37 -5.38 3.85 25.32
N THR A 38 -6.18 3.29 24.40
CA THR A 38 -5.72 2.32 23.39
C THR A 38 -4.68 2.92 22.46
N ALA A 39 -4.92 4.14 21.96
CA ALA A 39 -3.99 4.86 21.12
C ALA A 39 -2.68 5.18 21.85
N ARG A 40 -2.74 5.59 23.12
CA ARG A 40 -1.52 5.85 23.92
C ARG A 40 -0.66 4.61 24.09
N VAL A 41 -1.28 3.46 24.40
CA VAL A 41 -0.55 2.19 24.50
C VAL A 41 0.07 1.80 23.17
N GLY A 42 -0.69 1.89 22.06
CA GLY A 42 -0.17 1.63 20.73
C GLY A 42 1.00 2.54 20.35
N LEU A 43 0.85 3.84 20.62
CA LEU A 43 1.90 4.85 20.36
C LEU A 43 3.16 4.56 21.20
N ALA A 44 3.01 4.19 22.46
CA ALA A 44 4.14 3.85 23.33
C ALA A 44 4.90 2.62 22.81
N ILE A 45 4.18 1.55 22.44
CA ILE A 45 4.79 0.33 21.88
C ILE A 45 5.55 0.64 20.60
N ILE A 46 4.93 1.38 19.65
CA ILE A 46 5.57 1.73 18.39
C ILE A 46 6.77 2.67 18.61
N SER A 47 6.64 3.64 19.52
CA SER A 47 7.75 4.54 19.84
C SER A 47 8.94 3.78 20.41
N ILE A 48 8.72 2.86 21.34
CA ILE A 48 9.77 1.99 21.88
C ILE A 48 10.38 1.16 20.75
N PHE A 49 9.57 0.55 19.89
CA PHE A 49 10.02 -0.24 18.76
C PHE A 49 10.91 0.58 17.81
N ILE A 50 10.44 1.74 17.37
CA ILE A 50 11.19 2.62 16.45
C ILE A 50 12.48 3.13 17.11
N LEU A 51 12.40 3.57 18.36
CA LEU A 51 13.57 4.07 19.10
C LEU A 51 14.64 2.98 19.28
N THR A 52 14.25 1.80 19.75
CA THR A 52 15.19 0.69 19.96
C THR A 52 15.87 0.26 18.66
N THR A 53 15.11 0.11 17.57
CA THR A 53 15.66 -0.30 16.27
C THR A 53 16.52 0.77 15.62
N THR A 54 16.18 2.05 15.78
CA THR A 54 16.95 3.17 15.21
C THR A 54 18.21 3.43 16.03
N LEU A 55 18.10 3.47 17.36
CA LEU A 55 19.24 3.70 18.25
C LEU A 55 20.25 2.56 18.17
N SER A 56 19.81 1.34 17.91
CA SER A 56 20.73 0.20 17.78
C SER A 56 21.78 0.40 16.69
N HIS A 57 21.43 1.09 15.61
CA HIS A 57 22.37 1.41 14.53
C HIS A 57 23.47 2.40 14.93
N PHE A 58 23.22 3.24 15.95
CA PHE A 58 24.16 4.25 16.41
C PHE A 58 24.99 3.79 17.60
N PHE A 59 24.44 2.91 18.46
CA PHE A 59 25.06 2.56 19.73
C PHE A 59 25.67 1.15 19.75
N TRP A 60 25.25 0.27 18.84
CA TRP A 60 25.76 -1.10 18.77
C TRP A 60 26.26 -1.42 17.38
N ASP A 61 27.57 -1.61 17.31
CA ASP A 61 28.17 -2.17 16.11
C ASP A 61 27.85 -3.66 16.06
N TYR A 62 26.95 -4.04 15.15
CA TYR A 62 26.55 -5.42 14.94
C TYR A 62 26.84 -5.83 13.51
N ASN A 63 27.72 -6.81 13.35
CA ASN A 63 28.01 -7.39 12.05
C ASN A 63 27.49 -8.84 11.99
N PRO A 64 26.42 -9.12 11.27
CA PRO A 64 25.83 -10.45 11.25
C PRO A 64 26.75 -11.55 10.69
N ARG A 65 27.87 -11.17 10.05
CA ARG A 65 28.85 -12.12 9.46
C ARG A 65 29.99 -12.46 10.41
N THR A 66 30.35 -11.57 11.32
CA THR A 66 31.51 -11.74 12.20
C THR A 66 31.13 -12.05 13.65
N ASP A 67 29.91 -11.64 14.08
CA ASP A 67 29.41 -11.87 15.44
C ASP A 67 28.92 -13.31 15.62
N LEU A 68 29.83 -14.25 15.40
CA LEU A 68 29.62 -15.71 15.49
C LEU A 68 30.54 -16.29 16.57
N ASP A 69 29.97 -16.99 17.54
CA ASP A 69 30.71 -17.75 18.51
C ASP A 69 30.17 -19.18 18.62
N TYR A 70 30.79 -20.07 17.88
CA TYR A 70 30.40 -21.48 17.84
C TYR A 70 30.51 -22.22 19.16
N THR A 71 31.24 -21.67 20.15
CA THR A 71 31.34 -22.26 21.50
C THR A 71 30.06 -21.99 22.32
N LEU A 72 29.32 -20.94 21.97
CA LEU A 72 28.11 -20.49 22.66
C LEU A 72 26.79 -20.92 21.98
N LYS A 73 26.82 -22.03 21.24
CA LYS A 73 25.59 -22.53 20.55
C LYS A 73 24.46 -22.86 21.51
N LEU A 74 23.29 -22.31 21.27
CA LEU A 74 22.06 -22.58 22.01
C LEU A 74 22.20 -22.45 23.53
N LYS A 75 23.01 -21.49 24.01
CA LYS A 75 23.10 -21.17 25.43
C LYS A 75 21.88 -20.40 25.89
N ALA A 76 21.35 -20.77 27.05
CA ALA A 76 20.19 -20.16 27.66
C ALA A 76 20.40 -18.67 28.00
N PRO A 77 19.32 -17.88 28.13
CA PRO A 77 19.42 -16.49 28.59
C PRO A 77 20.17 -16.36 29.91
N ASN A 78 21.12 -15.43 29.96
CA ASN A 78 21.88 -15.08 31.15
C ASN A 78 21.98 -13.54 31.30
N LEU A 79 21.82 -13.05 32.52
CA LEU A 79 21.91 -11.62 32.86
C LEU A 79 23.22 -11.27 33.60
N SER A 80 24.02 -12.28 33.92
CA SER A 80 25.34 -12.15 34.55
C SER A 80 26.30 -13.18 33.96
N PRO A 81 27.59 -12.90 33.91
CA PRO A 81 28.57 -13.88 33.50
C PRO A 81 28.51 -15.13 34.38
N THR A 82 28.63 -16.31 33.79
CA THR A 82 28.67 -17.60 34.47
C THR A 82 29.99 -18.29 34.18
N ALA A 83 30.35 -19.30 34.95
CA ALA A 83 31.58 -20.04 34.71
C ALA A 83 31.70 -20.66 33.31
N GLU A 84 30.54 -20.89 32.64
CA GLU A 84 30.52 -21.46 31.31
C GLU A 84 30.35 -20.39 30.19
N VAL A 85 29.87 -19.17 30.52
CA VAL A 85 29.59 -18.09 29.56
C VAL A 85 30.00 -16.77 30.19
N GLU A 86 31.16 -16.25 29.76
CA GLU A 86 31.71 -14.99 30.26
C GLU A 86 30.96 -13.76 29.79
N SER A 87 30.22 -13.88 28.65
CA SER A 87 29.45 -12.78 28.06
C SER A 87 27.99 -12.83 28.51
N ILE A 88 27.33 -11.64 28.54
CA ILE A 88 25.93 -11.50 28.89
C ILE A 88 25.09 -11.64 27.61
N HIS A 89 24.14 -12.57 27.63
CA HIS A 89 23.17 -12.81 26.54
C HIS A 89 21.75 -12.78 27.09
N PRO A 90 21.10 -11.60 27.20
CA PRO A 90 19.80 -11.46 27.86
C PRO A 90 18.71 -12.34 27.25
N PHE A 91 18.78 -12.61 25.95
CA PHE A 91 17.83 -13.47 25.23
C PHE A 91 18.45 -14.82 24.82
N GLY A 92 19.65 -15.14 25.34
CA GLY A 92 20.39 -16.33 24.96
C GLY A 92 20.99 -16.23 23.55
N THR A 93 21.47 -17.38 23.06
CA THR A 93 22.14 -17.48 21.76
C THR A 93 21.41 -18.44 20.82
N ASP A 94 21.68 -18.30 19.52
CA ASP A 94 21.10 -19.14 18.47
C ASP A 94 21.98 -20.36 18.13
N LYS A 95 21.60 -21.10 17.08
CA LYS A 95 22.33 -22.29 16.58
C LYS A 95 23.77 -22.03 16.14
N LEU A 96 24.16 -20.78 15.89
CA LEU A 96 25.47 -20.35 15.48
C LEU A 96 26.22 -19.58 16.59
N GLY A 97 25.65 -19.52 17.81
CA GLY A 97 26.17 -18.77 18.94
C GLY A 97 25.98 -17.25 18.85
N ARG A 98 25.14 -16.77 17.93
CA ARG A 98 24.84 -15.34 17.78
C ARG A 98 23.89 -14.89 18.88
N ASP A 99 24.12 -13.69 19.42
CA ASP A 99 23.26 -13.08 20.44
C ASP A 99 21.87 -12.75 19.89
N ILE A 100 20.82 -13.35 20.47
CA ILE A 100 19.43 -13.17 20.01
C ILE A 100 18.93 -11.76 20.35
N PHE A 101 19.34 -11.14 21.47
CA PHE A 101 18.94 -9.78 21.81
C PHE A 101 19.40 -8.76 20.75
N ARG A 102 20.69 -8.82 20.36
CA ARG A 102 21.22 -7.98 19.29
C ARG A 102 20.49 -8.22 17.98
N ARG A 103 20.25 -9.48 17.62
CA ARG A 103 19.55 -9.86 16.40
C ARG A 103 18.10 -9.40 16.38
N VAL A 104 17.37 -9.47 17.48
CA VAL A 104 15.97 -9.00 17.58
C VAL A 104 15.91 -7.49 17.36
N ILE A 105 16.81 -6.74 17.98
CA ILE A 105 16.82 -5.28 17.85
C ILE A 105 17.21 -4.84 16.43
N HIS A 106 18.30 -5.38 15.87
CA HIS A 106 18.71 -5.05 14.50
C HIS A 106 17.75 -5.59 13.45
N GLY A 107 17.15 -6.77 13.68
CA GLY A 107 16.11 -7.35 12.81
C GLY A 107 14.85 -6.50 12.75
N GLY A 108 14.58 -5.73 13.79
CA GLY A 108 13.47 -4.77 13.83
C GLY A 108 13.56 -3.72 12.72
N TRP A 109 14.76 -3.27 12.36
CA TRP A 109 14.96 -2.34 11.25
C TRP A 109 14.51 -2.94 9.90
N ASN A 110 14.89 -4.19 9.64
CA ASN A 110 14.47 -4.90 8.43
C ASN A 110 12.96 -5.10 8.40
N SER A 111 12.34 -5.48 9.53
CA SER A 111 10.88 -5.62 9.63
C SER A 111 10.15 -4.28 9.44
N LEU A 112 10.68 -3.17 9.96
CA LEU A 112 10.14 -1.83 9.75
C LEU A 112 10.25 -1.40 8.28
N ARG A 113 11.41 -1.62 7.64
CA ARG A 113 11.59 -1.34 6.21
C ARG A 113 10.60 -2.11 5.36
N VAL A 114 10.39 -3.40 5.64
CA VAL A 114 9.40 -4.21 4.92
C VAL A 114 8.02 -3.61 5.07
N GLY A 115 7.60 -3.27 6.28
CA GLY A 115 6.31 -2.61 6.51
C GLY A 115 6.16 -1.34 5.68
N LEU A 116 7.10 -0.40 5.82
CA LEU A 116 7.04 0.91 5.15
C LEU A 116 7.07 0.80 3.62
N VAL A 117 7.99 0.01 3.06
CA VAL A 117 8.14 -0.12 1.60
C VAL A 117 6.93 -0.84 0.99
N SER A 118 6.50 -1.96 1.59
CA SER A 118 5.36 -2.72 1.06
C SER A 118 4.07 -1.91 1.11
N VAL A 119 3.79 -1.26 2.24
CA VAL A 119 2.60 -0.41 2.37
C VAL A 119 2.72 0.83 1.49
N GLY A 120 3.92 1.39 1.33
CA GLY A 120 4.19 2.48 0.39
C GLY A 120 3.85 2.11 -1.04
N ILE A 121 4.27 0.95 -1.52
CA ILE A 121 3.91 0.41 -2.86
C ILE A 121 2.39 0.27 -2.97
N SER A 122 1.75 -0.37 -1.99
CA SER A 122 0.30 -0.58 -1.99
C SER A 122 -0.48 0.73 -1.98
N LEU A 123 -0.06 1.70 -1.15
CA LEU A 123 -0.68 3.02 -1.03
C LEU A 123 -0.54 3.83 -2.31
N ILE A 124 0.66 3.91 -2.87
CA ILE A 124 0.91 4.72 -4.06
C ILE A 124 0.19 4.10 -5.27
N ALA A 125 0.43 2.83 -5.57
CA ALA A 125 -0.17 2.19 -6.72
C ALA A 125 -1.69 2.01 -6.54
N GLY A 126 -2.14 1.47 -5.40
CA GLY A 126 -3.57 1.29 -5.11
C GLY A 126 -4.31 2.61 -4.95
N GLY A 127 -3.68 3.59 -4.28
CA GLY A 127 -4.24 4.94 -4.14
C GLY A 127 -4.46 5.63 -5.48
N LEU A 128 -3.48 5.59 -6.38
CA LEU A 128 -3.61 6.16 -7.72
C LEU A 128 -4.68 5.42 -8.54
N LEU A 129 -4.67 4.09 -8.56
CA LEU A 129 -5.67 3.30 -9.28
C LEU A 129 -7.08 3.52 -8.71
N GLY A 130 -7.22 3.60 -7.39
CA GLY A 130 -8.49 3.88 -6.73
C GLY A 130 -9.00 5.30 -6.99
N LEU A 131 -8.09 6.29 -6.97
CA LEU A 131 -8.42 7.68 -7.30
C LEU A 131 -8.89 7.81 -8.75
N LEU A 132 -8.17 7.20 -9.70
CA LEU A 132 -8.55 7.16 -11.09
C LEU A 132 -9.92 6.48 -11.28
N ALA A 133 -10.10 5.29 -10.70
CA ALA A 133 -11.35 4.56 -10.81
C ALA A 133 -12.55 5.35 -10.25
N GLY A 134 -12.39 5.93 -9.04
CA GLY A 134 -13.46 6.72 -8.41
C GLY A 134 -13.77 8.01 -9.16
N PHE A 135 -12.74 8.68 -9.66
CA PHE A 135 -12.89 9.92 -10.42
C PHE A 135 -13.59 9.69 -11.75
N TYR A 136 -13.15 8.70 -12.53
CA TYR A 136 -13.76 8.35 -13.82
C TYR A 136 -15.22 7.90 -13.71
N GLU A 137 -15.60 7.37 -12.57
CA GLU A 137 -16.99 6.97 -12.33
C GLU A 137 -17.88 8.13 -11.88
N SER A 138 -17.32 9.09 -11.16
CA SER A 138 -18.09 10.16 -10.52
C SER A 138 -18.18 11.45 -11.33
N MET A 139 -17.25 11.68 -12.27
CA MET A 139 -17.16 12.95 -12.99
C MET A 139 -17.11 12.74 -14.51
N ALA A 140 -17.86 13.59 -15.24
CA ALA A 140 -17.71 13.68 -16.69
C ALA A 140 -16.43 14.44 -17.01
N LEU A 141 -15.50 13.79 -17.69
CA LEU A 141 -14.21 14.38 -18.06
C LEU A 141 -14.32 15.34 -19.22
N ALA A 142 -13.53 16.41 -19.18
CA ALA A 142 -13.31 17.25 -20.34
C ALA A 142 -12.56 16.49 -21.45
N SER A 143 -12.74 16.86 -22.71
CA SER A 143 -12.11 16.17 -23.87
C SER A 143 -10.60 16.13 -23.78
N SER A 144 -9.95 17.21 -23.30
CA SER A 144 -8.50 17.26 -23.12
C SER A 144 -7.98 16.28 -22.06
N GLU A 145 -8.70 16.15 -20.94
CA GLU A 145 -8.31 15.24 -19.86
C GLU A 145 -8.45 13.77 -20.27
N ARG A 146 -9.49 13.44 -21.05
CA ARG A 146 -9.69 12.11 -21.63
C ARG A 146 -8.55 11.72 -22.56
N ILE A 147 -8.10 12.64 -23.42
CA ILE A 147 -6.96 12.41 -24.30
C ILE A 147 -5.72 12.01 -23.47
N ILE A 148 -5.41 12.80 -22.45
CA ILE A 148 -4.23 12.56 -21.58
C ILE A 148 -4.32 11.19 -20.91
N VAL A 149 -5.45 10.90 -20.28
CA VAL A 149 -5.60 9.67 -19.49
C VAL A 149 -5.62 8.43 -20.38
N LEU A 150 -6.31 8.47 -21.52
CA LEU A 150 -6.31 7.34 -22.45
C LEU A 150 -4.95 7.17 -23.15
N SER A 151 -4.19 8.25 -23.37
CA SER A 151 -2.79 8.16 -23.81
C SER A 151 -1.91 7.45 -22.79
N ILE A 152 -2.02 7.82 -21.51
CA ILE A 152 -1.28 7.15 -20.42
C ILE A 152 -1.71 5.68 -20.30
N ALA A 153 -3.01 5.39 -20.36
CA ALA A 153 -3.52 4.02 -20.33
C ALA A 153 -2.99 3.20 -21.52
N GLY A 154 -2.98 3.77 -22.72
CA GLY A 154 -2.41 3.17 -23.92
C GLY A 154 -0.92 2.88 -23.75
N LEU A 155 -0.15 3.83 -23.20
CA LEU A 155 1.28 3.66 -22.93
C LEU A 155 1.54 2.50 -21.96
N LEU A 156 0.82 2.46 -20.84
CA LEU A 156 0.98 1.42 -19.82
C LEU A 156 0.58 0.03 -20.33
N LEU A 157 -0.55 -0.07 -21.02
CA LEU A 157 -1.01 -1.34 -21.59
C LEU A 157 -0.09 -1.79 -22.75
N GLY A 158 0.38 -0.84 -23.55
CA GLY A 158 1.32 -1.09 -24.63
C GLY A 158 2.72 -1.49 -24.17
N ALA A 159 3.05 -1.27 -22.89
CA ALA A 159 4.36 -1.67 -22.35
C ALA A 159 4.55 -3.20 -22.39
N LEU A 160 3.50 -4.00 -22.19
CA LEU A 160 3.58 -5.46 -22.23
C LEU A 160 3.96 -5.99 -23.64
N PRO A 161 3.21 -5.67 -24.72
CA PRO A 161 3.63 -6.08 -26.06
C PRO A 161 4.96 -5.46 -26.49
N ALA A 162 5.28 -4.24 -26.03
CA ALA A 162 6.58 -3.61 -26.28
C ALA A 162 7.73 -4.41 -25.64
N TRP A 163 7.56 -4.89 -24.44
CA TRP A 163 8.52 -5.74 -23.73
C TRP A 163 8.68 -7.10 -24.42
N ILE A 164 7.58 -7.76 -24.80
CA ILE A 164 7.59 -9.06 -25.51
C ILE A 164 8.34 -8.97 -26.83
N ALA A 165 8.12 -7.88 -27.58
CA ALA A 165 8.78 -7.64 -28.88
C ALA A 165 10.16 -6.99 -28.74
N ASN A 166 10.59 -6.63 -27.52
CA ASN A 166 11.79 -5.85 -27.26
C ASN A 166 11.86 -4.54 -28.08
N GLN A 167 10.70 -3.89 -28.25
CA GLN A 167 10.56 -2.67 -29.06
C GLN A 167 9.72 -1.61 -28.36
N PHE A 168 10.36 -0.66 -27.70
CA PHE A 168 9.70 0.43 -26.95
C PHE A 168 8.73 1.26 -27.80
N PHE A 169 8.96 1.34 -29.09
CA PHE A 169 8.12 2.08 -30.05
C PHE A 169 6.65 1.58 -30.04
N ILE A 170 6.41 0.30 -29.76
CA ILE A 170 5.06 -0.27 -29.63
C ILE A 170 4.26 0.42 -28.52
N ALA A 171 4.88 0.69 -27.37
CA ALA A 171 4.20 1.39 -26.27
C ALA A 171 3.79 2.82 -26.66
N LEU A 172 4.63 3.52 -27.43
CA LEU A 172 4.30 4.86 -27.96
C LEU A 172 3.14 4.83 -28.96
N LEU A 173 3.06 3.81 -29.82
CA LEU A 173 1.92 3.64 -30.72
C LEU A 173 0.61 3.45 -29.97
N PHE A 174 0.61 2.67 -28.88
CA PHE A 174 -0.57 2.52 -28.03
C PHE A 174 -0.91 3.78 -27.22
N ALA A 175 0.08 4.57 -26.82
CA ALA A 175 -0.15 5.88 -26.23
C ALA A 175 -0.86 6.82 -27.21
N LEU A 176 -0.41 6.85 -28.46
CA LEU A 176 -1.00 7.65 -29.51
C LEU A 176 -2.42 7.18 -29.85
N LEU A 177 -2.62 5.86 -29.94
CA LEU A 177 -3.95 5.25 -30.15
C LEU A 177 -4.92 5.64 -29.02
N GLY A 178 -4.46 5.63 -27.77
CA GLY A 178 -5.24 6.07 -26.62
C GLY A 178 -5.64 7.56 -26.71
N GLY A 179 -4.70 8.42 -27.10
CA GLY A 179 -4.96 9.84 -27.32
C GLY A 179 -5.99 10.08 -28.41
N VAL A 180 -5.87 9.39 -29.54
CA VAL A 180 -6.85 9.43 -30.64
C VAL A 180 -8.21 8.92 -30.16
N ALA A 181 -8.28 7.84 -29.36
CA ALA A 181 -9.52 7.35 -28.78
C ALA A 181 -10.21 8.40 -27.89
N GLY A 182 -9.44 9.13 -27.08
CA GLY A 182 -9.94 10.22 -26.24
C GLY A 182 -10.50 11.39 -27.04
N TRP A 183 -9.89 11.71 -28.17
CA TRP A 183 -10.30 12.80 -29.07
C TRP A 183 -11.57 12.43 -29.85
N PHE A 184 -11.71 11.17 -30.30
CA PHE A 184 -12.79 10.70 -31.17
C PHE A 184 -14.18 10.62 -30.49
N GLU A 185 -14.30 10.84 -29.20
CA GLU A 185 -15.62 10.83 -28.53
C GLU A 185 -16.57 11.93 -29.02
N HIS A 186 -16.03 12.99 -29.58
CA HIS A 186 -16.85 14.06 -30.17
C HIS A 186 -17.74 13.57 -31.34
N PHE A 187 -17.40 12.42 -31.93
CA PHE A 187 -18.16 11.76 -32.99
C PHE A 187 -19.09 10.69 -32.43
N GLN A 188 -20.22 11.09 -31.82
CA GLN A 188 -21.23 10.17 -31.29
C GLN A 188 -21.94 9.28 -32.32
N ALA A 189 -21.76 9.55 -33.62
CA ALA A 189 -22.63 9.04 -34.67
C ALA A 189 -22.46 7.54 -35.03
N HIS A 190 -21.31 6.93 -34.84
CA HIS A 190 -21.05 5.55 -35.32
C HIS A 190 -20.32 4.65 -34.33
N LYS A 191 -20.99 4.28 -33.25
CA LYS A 191 -20.43 3.40 -32.19
C LYS A 191 -19.80 2.09 -32.73
N PRO A 192 -20.46 1.28 -33.62
CA PRO A 192 -19.88 0.02 -34.08
C PRO A 192 -18.61 0.23 -34.93
N LEU A 193 -18.57 1.26 -35.77
CA LEU A 193 -17.42 1.57 -36.58
C LEU A 193 -16.18 1.93 -35.72
N ARG A 194 -16.39 2.67 -34.64
CA ARG A 194 -15.33 3.00 -33.68
C ARG A 194 -14.71 1.76 -33.06
N TYR A 195 -15.55 0.81 -32.58
CA TYR A 195 -15.04 -0.43 -31.98
C TYR A 195 -14.20 -1.23 -32.97
N ILE A 196 -14.71 -1.42 -34.18
CA ILE A 196 -14.00 -2.15 -35.23
C ILE A 196 -12.67 -1.46 -35.55
N LEU A 197 -12.71 -0.14 -35.79
CA LEU A 197 -11.52 0.63 -36.21
C LEU A 197 -10.41 0.58 -35.14
N PHE A 198 -10.74 0.87 -33.88
CA PHE A 198 -9.73 0.86 -32.82
C PHE A 198 -9.20 -0.54 -32.50
N THR A 199 -10.05 -1.56 -32.61
CA THR A 199 -9.62 -2.95 -32.45
C THR A 199 -8.62 -3.34 -33.55
N LEU A 200 -8.95 -3.08 -34.82
CA LEU A 200 -8.06 -3.38 -35.93
C LEU A 200 -6.75 -2.59 -35.88
N VAL A 201 -6.82 -1.27 -35.62
CA VAL A 201 -5.62 -0.44 -35.49
C VAL A 201 -4.78 -0.89 -34.31
N GLY A 202 -5.37 -1.25 -33.18
CA GLY A 202 -4.65 -1.82 -32.03
C GLY A 202 -3.91 -3.11 -32.39
N GLY A 203 -4.56 -4.02 -33.13
CA GLY A 203 -3.94 -5.23 -33.65
C GLY A 203 -2.76 -4.94 -34.57
N LEU A 204 -2.89 -3.98 -35.49
CA LEU A 204 -1.83 -3.54 -36.37
C LEU A 204 -0.66 -2.90 -35.60
N CYS A 205 -0.93 -2.04 -34.64
CA CYS A 205 0.09 -1.43 -33.78
C CYS A 205 0.93 -2.45 -33.03
N GLY A 206 0.31 -3.58 -32.60
CA GLY A 206 1.04 -4.68 -31.97
C GLY A 206 1.77 -5.58 -32.96
N ALA A 207 1.13 -5.95 -34.08
CA ALA A 207 1.65 -6.94 -34.99
C ALA A 207 2.76 -6.39 -35.93
N LEU A 208 2.54 -5.25 -36.57
CA LEU A 208 3.46 -4.76 -37.62
C LEU A 208 4.90 -4.54 -37.13
N PRO A 209 5.15 -3.83 -36.02
CA PRO A 209 6.52 -3.68 -35.54
C PRO A 209 7.14 -5.00 -35.06
N ALA A 210 6.34 -5.91 -34.51
CA ALA A 210 6.83 -7.19 -34.01
C ALA A 210 7.18 -8.19 -35.15
N LEU A 211 6.67 -8.00 -36.37
CA LEU A 211 7.08 -8.76 -37.54
C LEU A 211 8.57 -8.60 -37.84
N LEU A 212 9.18 -7.47 -37.46
CA LEU A 212 10.63 -7.24 -37.60
C LEU A 212 11.46 -8.16 -36.68
N VAL A 213 10.83 -8.74 -35.62
CA VAL A 213 11.49 -9.65 -34.69
C VAL A 213 11.26 -11.09 -35.10
N SER A 214 9.99 -11.53 -35.13
CA SER A 214 9.61 -12.85 -35.62
C SER A 214 8.09 -12.94 -35.88
N PRO A 215 7.62 -13.87 -36.75
CA PRO A 215 6.20 -14.08 -36.98
C PRO A 215 5.43 -14.52 -35.72
N SER A 216 6.06 -15.27 -34.84
CA SER A 216 5.43 -15.71 -33.57
C SER A 216 5.23 -14.58 -32.59
N THR A 217 6.19 -13.67 -32.42
CA THR A 217 6.05 -12.46 -31.60
C THR A 217 4.97 -11.55 -32.16
N ALA A 218 4.91 -11.38 -33.51
CA ALA A 218 3.89 -10.57 -34.15
C ALA A 218 2.47 -11.09 -33.91
N LEU A 219 2.26 -12.42 -33.88
CA LEU A 219 0.97 -13.02 -33.59
C LEU A 219 0.54 -12.74 -32.15
N VAL A 220 1.42 -12.95 -31.17
CA VAL A 220 1.14 -12.69 -29.76
C VAL A 220 0.86 -11.23 -29.50
N THR A 221 1.73 -10.32 -29.95
CA THR A 221 1.57 -8.88 -29.74
C THR A 221 0.39 -8.31 -30.54
N GLY A 222 0.07 -8.90 -31.70
CA GLY A 222 -1.12 -8.57 -32.47
C GLY A 222 -2.42 -8.88 -31.74
N ILE A 223 -2.53 -10.08 -31.14
CA ILE A 223 -3.69 -10.48 -30.32
C ILE A 223 -3.83 -9.55 -29.11
N LEU A 224 -2.72 -9.26 -28.42
CA LEU A 224 -2.72 -8.28 -27.31
C LEU A 224 -3.16 -6.90 -27.80
N GLY A 225 -2.69 -6.48 -28.97
CA GLY A 225 -3.04 -5.22 -29.58
C GLY A 225 -4.53 -5.10 -29.93
N LEU A 226 -5.15 -6.18 -30.44
CA LEU A 226 -6.61 -6.23 -30.66
C LEU A 226 -7.37 -5.99 -29.35
N GLY A 227 -6.94 -6.66 -28.25
CA GLY A 227 -7.54 -6.48 -26.92
C GLY A 227 -7.40 -5.05 -26.40
N ILE A 228 -6.20 -4.47 -26.53
CA ILE A 228 -5.92 -3.08 -26.09
C ILE A 228 -6.74 -2.08 -26.91
N GLY A 229 -6.79 -2.24 -28.23
CA GLY A 229 -7.58 -1.37 -29.11
C GLY A 229 -9.06 -1.40 -28.78
N LEU A 230 -9.63 -2.60 -28.58
CA LEU A 230 -11.02 -2.75 -28.13
C LEU A 230 -11.26 -2.11 -26.75
N PHE A 231 -10.33 -2.33 -25.80
CA PHE A 231 -10.39 -1.71 -24.48
C PHE A 231 -10.40 -0.18 -24.57
N LEU A 232 -9.49 0.44 -25.34
CA LEU A 232 -9.45 1.88 -25.50
C LEU A 232 -10.72 2.41 -26.16
N ALA A 233 -11.26 1.71 -27.17
CA ALA A 233 -12.51 2.07 -27.81
C ALA A 233 -13.72 2.05 -26.86
N LEU A 234 -13.79 1.09 -25.95
CA LEU A 234 -14.82 0.97 -24.93
C LEU A 234 -14.63 2.00 -23.81
N SER A 235 -13.39 2.31 -23.44
CA SER A 235 -13.01 3.15 -22.29
C SER A 235 -13.35 4.63 -22.44
N VAL A 236 -13.79 5.06 -23.61
CA VAL A 236 -14.30 6.41 -23.83
C VAL A 236 -15.48 6.78 -22.89
N ARG A 237 -16.20 5.81 -22.35
CA ARG A 237 -17.11 6.00 -21.22
C ARG A 237 -16.33 5.76 -19.92
N GLY A 238 -16.15 6.82 -19.10
CA GLY A 238 -15.34 6.78 -17.87
C GLY A 238 -15.66 5.62 -16.92
N SER A 239 -16.94 5.16 -16.86
CA SER A 239 -17.34 4.00 -16.07
C SER A 239 -16.65 2.68 -16.46
N ILE A 240 -16.20 2.53 -17.71
CA ILE A 240 -15.54 1.30 -18.17
C ILE A 240 -14.12 1.21 -17.61
N ILE A 241 -13.39 2.33 -17.55
CA ILE A 241 -12.05 2.37 -16.94
C ILE A 241 -12.13 1.96 -15.47
N SER A 242 -13.08 2.53 -14.73
CA SER A 242 -13.33 2.14 -13.35
C SER A 242 -13.61 0.65 -13.22
N ASN A 243 -14.50 0.13 -14.06
CA ASN A 243 -14.89 -1.28 -14.02
C ASN A 243 -13.71 -2.21 -14.34
N VAL A 244 -12.84 -1.87 -15.32
CA VAL A 244 -11.68 -2.70 -15.66
C VAL A 244 -10.64 -2.67 -14.56
N ILE A 245 -10.32 -1.48 -14.01
CA ILE A 245 -9.42 -1.39 -12.85
C ILE A 245 -9.93 -2.28 -11.72
N MET A 246 -11.22 -2.17 -11.39
CA MET A 246 -11.81 -2.98 -10.32
C MET A 246 -11.83 -4.47 -10.63
N ARG A 247 -12.06 -4.88 -11.89
CA ARG A 247 -11.99 -6.30 -12.28
C ARG A 247 -10.59 -6.87 -12.10
N VAL A 248 -9.54 -6.12 -12.46
CA VAL A 248 -8.16 -6.55 -12.21
C VAL A 248 -7.91 -6.68 -10.70
N MET A 249 -8.42 -5.74 -9.90
CA MET A 249 -8.32 -5.83 -8.43
C MET A 249 -9.09 -7.04 -7.89
N ASP A 250 -10.27 -7.33 -8.44
CA ASP A 250 -11.09 -8.47 -8.03
C ASP A 250 -10.41 -9.81 -8.36
N ILE A 251 -9.81 -9.93 -9.55
CA ILE A 251 -9.03 -11.11 -9.95
C ILE A 251 -7.85 -11.30 -8.99
N THR A 252 -7.13 -10.23 -8.66
CA THR A 252 -6.00 -10.31 -7.71
C THR A 252 -6.46 -10.79 -6.33
N LEU A 253 -7.61 -10.31 -5.85
CA LEU A 253 -8.19 -10.71 -4.55
C LEU A 253 -8.82 -12.11 -4.55
N ALA A 254 -9.09 -12.70 -5.71
CA ALA A 254 -9.55 -14.08 -5.80
C ALA A 254 -8.45 -15.09 -5.40
N PHE A 255 -7.18 -14.68 -5.48
CA PHE A 255 -6.08 -15.50 -4.98
C PHE A 255 -5.89 -15.29 -3.48
N PRO A 256 -5.65 -16.34 -2.69
CA PRO A 256 -5.24 -16.20 -1.30
C PRO A 256 -3.95 -15.36 -1.21
N SER A 257 -3.99 -14.29 -0.42
CA SER A 257 -2.95 -13.26 -0.39
C SER A 257 -1.54 -13.82 -0.16
N TYR A 258 -1.39 -14.75 0.77
CA TYR A 258 -0.10 -15.40 1.04
C TYR A 258 0.40 -16.26 -0.12
N LEU A 259 -0.49 -17.01 -0.77
CA LEU A 259 -0.12 -17.85 -1.92
C LEU A 259 0.34 -16.98 -3.10
N LEU A 260 -0.33 -15.86 -3.33
CA LEU A 260 0.08 -14.91 -4.35
C LEU A 260 1.44 -14.28 -4.03
N ALA A 261 1.69 -13.90 -2.77
CA ALA A 261 2.98 -13.37 -2.35
C ALA A 261 4.10 -14.41 -2.53
N ILE A 262 3.86 -15.67 -2.13
CA ILE A 262 4.80 -16.79 -2.32
C ILE A 262 5.09 -16.99 -3.81
N ALA A 263 4.08 -16.99 -4.67
CA ALA A 263 4.24 -17.16 -6.12
C ALA A 263 5.09 -16.03 -6.73
N ILE A 264 4.86 -14.78 -6.33
CA ILE A 264 5.65 -13.63 -6.78
C ILE A 264 7.12 -13.78 -6.33
N VAL A 265 7.36 -14.12 -5.06
CA VAL A 265 8.73 -14.32 -4.56
C VAL A 265 9.39 -15.53 -5.20
N ALA A 266 8.66 -16.62 -5.44
CA ALA A 266 9.20 -17.79 -6.13
C ALA A 266 9.69 -17.44 -7.56
N PHE A 267 8.97 -16.55 -8.25
CA PHE A 267 9.36 -16.05 -9.57
C PHE A 267 10.55 -15.08 -9.52
N LEU A 268 10.55 -14.14 -8.57
CA LEU A 268 11.61 -13.14 -8.41
C LEU A 268 12.89 -13.69 -7.74
N GLY A 269 12.77 -14.82 -7.04
CA GLY A 269 13.77 -15.40 -6.15
C GLY A 269 13.66 -14.87 -4.71
N PRO A 270 14.28 -15.56 -3.73
CA PRO A 270 14.25 -15.16 -2.32
C PRO A 270 14.99 -13.83 -2.10
N GLY A 271 14.63 -13.12 -1.04
CA GLY A 271 15.28 -11.87 -0.63
C GLY A 271 14.31 -10.86 -0.03
N LEU A 272 14.81 -10.06 0.91
CA LEU A 272 14.00 -9.09 1.64
C LEU A 272 13.28 -8.09 0.72
N GLU A 273 14.00 -7.51 -0.25
CA GLU A 273 13.45 -6.53 -1.19
C GLU A 273 12.37 -7.12 -2.10
N LYS A 274 12.56 -8.37 -2.52
CA LYS A 274 11.60 -9.09 -3.36
C LYS A 274 10.33 -9.44 -2.58
N GLY A 275 10.49 -9.80 -1.29
CA GLY A 275 9.39 -9.94 -0.34
C GLY A 275 8.60 -8.64 -0.16
N MET A 276 9.31 -7.49 -0.03
CA MET A 276 8.66 -6.17 0.04
C MET A 276 7.78 -5.88 -1.18
N ILE A 277 8.31 -6.15 -2.38
CA ILE A 277 7.57 -5.96 -3.64
C ILE A 277 6.35 -6.88 -3.68
N ALA A 278 6.52 -8.16 -3.36
CA ALA A 278 5.44 -9.13 -3.38
C ALA A 278 4.30 -8.74 -2.43
N ILE A 279 4.61 -8.41 -1.18
CA ILE A 279 3.62 -7.97 -0.18
C ILE A 279 2.96 -6.66 -0.64
N GLY A 280 3.76 -5.72 -1.18
CA GLY A 280 3.26 -4.45 -1.69
C GLY A 280 2.27 -4.63 -2.84
N VAL A 281 2.57 -5.48 -3.82
CA VAL A 281 1.69 -5.79 -4.96
C VAL A 281 0.37 -6.44 -4.50
N VAL A 282 0.45 -7.40 -3.59
CA VAL A 282 -0.73 -8.08 -3.01
C VAL A 282 -1.64 -7.10 -2.25
N GLY A 283 -1.08 -6.03 -1.66
CA GLY A 283 -1.83 -5.01 -0.94
C GLY A 283 -2.54 -3.96 -1.84
N ILE A 284 -2.14 -3.83 -3.11
CA ILE A 284 -2.70 -2.82 -4.05
C ILE A 284 -4.23 -2.83 -4.09
N PRO A 285 -4.91 -3.98 -4.24
CA PRO A 285 -6.37 -4.01 -4.38
C PRO A 285 -7.13 -3.45 -3.17
N GLN A 286 -6.62 -3.65 -1.97
CA GLN A 286 -7.26 -3.14 -0.75
C GLN A 286 -7.27 -1.61 -0.74
N PHE A 287 -6.13 -0.98 -1.06
CA PHE A 287 -6.03 0.48 -1.16
C PHE A 287 -6.85 1.03 -2.33
N ALA A 288 -6.83 0.36 -3.49
CA ALA A 288 -7.61 0.78 -4.65
C ALA A 288 -9.12 0.81 -4.37
N ARG A 289 -9.65 -0.23 -3.72
CA ARG A 289 -11.07 -0.27 -3.33
C ARG A 289 -11.43 0.78 -2.30
N LEU A 290 -10.59 0.96 -1.27
CA LEU A 290 -10.81 1.95 -0.22
C LEU A 290 -10.84 3.35 -0.80
N VAL A 291 -9.83 3.70 -1.60
CA VAL A 291 -9.72 5.04 -2.19
C VAL A 291 -10.88 5.30 -3.15
N ARG A 292 -11.19 4.33 -4.05
CA ARG A 292 -12.35 4.47 -4.95
C ARG A 292 -13.66 4.73 -4.20
N SER A 293 -13.98 3.91 -3.19
CA SER A 293 -15.22 4.08 -2.42
C SER A 293 -15.27 5.42 -1.69
N SER A 294 -14.12 5.88 -1.16
CA SER A 294 -14.00 7.17 -0.50
C SER A 294 -14.18 8.33 -1.48
N VAL A 295 -13.58 8.24 -2.67
CA VAL A 295 -13.75 9.24 -3.75
C VAL A 295 -15.22 9.35 -4.16
N LEU A 296 -15.90 8.22 -4.41
CA LEU A 296 -17.32 8.21 -4.78
C LEU A 296 -18.20 8.85 -3.71
N SER A 297 -17.92 8.57 -2.43
CA SER A 297 -18.64 9.17 -1.30
C SER A 297 -18.42 10.68 -1.18
N VAL A 298 -17.19 11.16 -1.40
CA VAL A 298 -16.88 12.59 -1.33
C VAL A 298 -17.42 13.33 -2.55
N ALA A 299 -17.34 12.74 -3.74
CA ALA A 299 -17.80 13.36 -4.98
C ALA A 299 -19.29 13.67 -5.00
N GLN A 300 -20.10 12.98 -4.19
CA GLN A 300 -21.55 13.21 -4.07
C GLN A 300 -21.93 14.33 -3.09
N LYS A 301 -20.96 14.96 -2.43
CA LYS A 301 -21.25 16.02 -1.46
C LYS A 301 -21.57 17.35 -2.15
N GLU A 302 -22.49 18.13 -1.57
CA GLU A 302 -23.00 19.37 -2.12
C GLU A 302 -21.92 20.41 -2.46
N TYR A 303 -20.86 20.51 -1.65
CA TYR A 303 -19.77 21.44 -1.92
C TYR A 303 -18.94 21.07 -3.16
N ILE A 304 -18.90 19.79 -3.55
CA ILE A 304 -18.28 19.35 -4.81
C ILE A 304 -19.14 19.75 -6.00
N LEU A 305 -20.46 19.57 -5.88
CA LEU A 305 -21.41 20.02 -6.90
C LEU A 305 -21.37 21.55 -7.07
N ALA A 306 -21.27 22.30 -5.97
CA ALA A 306 -21.09 23.75 -6.01
C ALA A 306 -19.78 24.14 -6.73
N ALA A 307 -18.65 23.48 -6.41
CA ALA A 307 -17.37 23.73 -7.08
C ALA A 307 -17.43 23.44 -8.59
N GLN A 308 -18.13 22.38 -9.00
CA GLN A 308 -18.39 22.08 -10.40
C GLN A 308 -19.24 23.17 -11.07
N SER A 309 -20.31 23.65 -10.40
CA SER A 309 -21.23 24.65 -10.94
C SER A 309 -20.57 26.01 -11.19
N VAL A 310 -19.54 26.37 -10.42
CA VAL A 310 -18.73 27.58 -10.67
C VAL A 310 -17.59 27.35 -11.67
N GLY A 311 -17.52 26.17 -12.29
CA GLY A 311 -16.54 25.84 -13.35
C GLY A 311 -15.13 25.55 -12.82
N GLU A 312 -14.98 25.11 -11.55
CA GLU A 312 -13.68 24.72 -11.02
C GLU A 312 -13.12 23.51 -11.77
N GLY A 313 -11.86 23.59 -12.22
CA GLY A 313 -11.20 22.53 -13.00
C GLY A 313 -11.03 21.25 -12.18
N HIS A 314 -11.12 20.09 -12.84
CA HIS A 314 -11.09 18.76 -12.22
C HIS A 314 -9.84 18.51 -11.36
N GLY A 315 -8.66 18.95 -11.79
CA GLY A 315 -7.43 18.82 -11.00
C GLY A 315 -7.54 19.53 -9.65
N ARG A 316 -8.12 20.74 -9.63
CA ARG A 316 -8.32 21.49 -8.38
C ARG A 316 -9.36 20.80 -7.49
N ILE A 317 -10.42 20.28 -8.05
CA ILE A 317 -11.43 19.51 -7.30
C ILE A 317 -10.78 18.27 -6.67
N ILE A 318 -9.94 17.53 -7.40
CA ILE A 318 -9.24 16.36 -6.87
C ILE A 318 -8.32 16.74 -5.72
N PHE A 319 -7.35 17.65 -5.97
CA PHE A 319 -6.28 17.89 -5.00
C PHE A 319 -6.70 18.80 -3.84
N ARG A 320 -7.68 19.69 -4.03
CA ARG A 320 -8.12 20.63 -3.00
C ARG A 320 -9.34 20.15 -2.23
N HIS A 321 -10.21 19.36 -2.86
CA HIS A 321 -11.49 18.96 -2.25
C HIS A 321 -11.59 17.45 -1.99
N ILE A 322 -11.17 16.58 -2.92
CA ILE A 322 -11.32 15.12 -2.74
C ILE A 322 -10.20 14.55 -1.89
N VAL A 323 -8.94 14.71 -2.31
CA VAL A 323 -7.77 14.08 -1.65
C VAL A 323 -7.71 14.42 -0.16
N PRO A 324 -7.83 15.70 0.31
CA PRO A 324 -7.78 15.99 1.74
C PRO A 324 -8.89 15.31 2.55
N ASN A 325 -10.07 15.11 1.94
CA ASN A 325 -11.22 14.50 2.61
C ASN A 325 -11.18 12.97 2.65
N ILE A 326 -10.38 12.32 1.80
CA ILE A 326 -10.16 10.86 1.84
C ILE A 326 -8.92 10.46 2.63
N LEU A 327 -8.11 11.41 3.11
CA LEU A 327 -6.89 11.10 3.87
C LEU A 327 -7.19 10.33 5.16
N SER A 328 -8.28 10.65 5.85
CA SER A 328 -8.64 9.98 7.11
C SER A 328 -8.72 8.45 6.97
N PRO A 329 -9.58 7.87 6.12
CA PRO A 329 -9.62 6.42 5.93
C PRO A 329 -8.32 5.84 5.36
N VAL A 330 -7.58 6.60 4.54
CA VAL A 330 -6.31 6.16 3.96
C VAL A 330 -5.23 6.03 5.04
N ILE A 331 -5.12 6.99 5.96
CA ILE A 331 -4.15 6.96 7.07
C ILE A 331 -4.43 5.75 7.98
N VAL A 332 -5.70 5.52 8.33
CA VAL A 332 -6.10 4.36 9.14
C VAL A 332 -5.71 3.06 8.45
N GLN A 333 -6.05 2.92 7.16
CA GLN A 333 -5.69 1.74 6.36
C GLN A 333 -4.16 1.55 6.26
N THR A 334 -3.41 2.63 6.12
CA THR A 334 -1.94 2.60 6.07
C THR A 334 -1.36 2.05 7.37
N THR A 335 -1.86 2.52 8.51
CA THR A 335 -1.39 2.07 9.83
C THR A 335 -1.69 0.59 10.07
N MET A 336 -2.90 0.13 9.77
CA MET A 336 -3.27 -1.30 9.84
C MET A 336 -2.50 -2.13 8.81
N GLY A 337 -2.24 -1.54 7.64
CA GLY A 337 -1.42 -2.14 6.59
C GLY A 337 0.00 -2.46 7.05
N LEU A 338 0.62 -1.61 7.88
CA LEU A 338 1.95 -1.85 8.45
C LEU A 338 1.98 -3.11 9.31
N ALA A 339 0.97 -3.30 10.18
CA ALA A 339 0.85 -4.51 10.98
C ALA A 339 0.77 -5.78 10.11
N ASN A 340 -0.09 -5.74 9.09
CA ASN A 340 -0.28 -6.86 8.16
C ASN A 340 0.97 -7.13 7.31
N ALA A 341 1.68 -6.08 6.88
CA ALA A 341 2.91 -6.23 6.10
C ALA A 341 4.04 -6.87 6.93
N ILE A 342 4.22 -6.47 8.19
CA ILE A 342 5.20 -7.07 9.10
C ILE A 342 4.87 -8.56 9.33
N LEU A 343 3.59 -8.88 9.58
CA LEU A 343 3.17 -10.27 9.77
C LEU A 343 3.38 -11.12 8.50
N SER A 344 3.07 -10.56 7.34
CA SER A 344 3.27 -11.23 6.04
C SER A 344 4.75 -11.45 5.74
N ALA A 345 5.58 -10.47 6.06
CA ALA A 345 7.04 -10.59 5.93
C ALA A 345 7.59 -11.68 6.83
N ALA A 346 7.13 -11.71 8.09
CA ALA A 346 7.54 -12.76 9.02
C ALA A 346 7.12 -14.16 8.53
N ALA A 347 5.94 -14.31 7.94
CA ALA A 347 5.50 -15.57 7.34
C ALA A 347 6.38 -15.99 6.16
N LEU A 348 6.71 -15.06 5.24
CA LEU A 348 7.61 -15.32 4.12
C LEU A 348 9.05 -15.62 4.62
N GLY A 349 9.53 -14.87 5.62
CA GLY A 349 10.83 -15.09 6.25
C GLY A 349 10.93 -16.47 6.90
N PHE A 350 9.88 -16.88 7.63
CA PHE A 350 9.77 -18.22 8.23
C PHE A 350 9.88 -19.35 7.18
N LEU A 351 9.30 -19.14 5.99
CA LEU A 351 9.39 -20.08 4.87
C LEU A 351 10.72 -20.01 4.10
N GLY A 352 11.66 -19.13 4.51
CA GLY A 352 12.95 -18.95 3.84
C GLY A 352 12.88 -18.12 2.55
N LEU A 353 11.78 -17.43 2.31
CA LEU A 353 11.56 -16.57 1.15
C LEU A 353 11.85 -15.08 1.43
N GLY A 354 12.12 -14.72 2.70
CA GLY A 354 12.43 -13.36 3.17
C GLY A 354 13.91 -13.04 3.11
N ALA A 355 14.43 -12.47 4.20
CA ALA A 355 15.85 -12.11 4.33
C ALA A 355 16.75 -13.34 4.18
N ILE A 356 17.81 -13.17 3.38
CA ILE A 356 18.83 -14.21 3.19
C ILE A 356 19.82 -14.17 4.35
N PRO A 357 20.13 -15.29 5.02
CA PRO A 357 21.16 -15.32 6.04
C PRO A 357 22.50 -14.72 5.53
N PRO A 358 23.23 -13.96 6.35
CA PRO A 358 23.10 -13.84 7.80
C PRO A 358 22.22 -12.68 8.31
N GLU A 359 21.56 -11.95 7.43
CA GLU A 359 20.76 -10.77 7.81
C GLU A 359 19.68 -11.13 8.85
N PRO A 360 19.59 -10.38 9.97
CA PRO A 360 18.56 -10.62 10.95
C PRO A 360 17.20 -10.10 10.46
N GLU A 361 16.19 -10.97 10.51
CA GLU A 361 14.78 -10.65 10.29
C GLU A 361 13.97 -11.62 11.15
N TRP A 362 12.94 -11.12 11.81
CA TRP A 362 12.25 -11.89 12.86
C TRP A 362 11.62 -13.19 12.36
N GLY A 363 11.02 -13.19 11.16
CA GLY A 363 10.45 -14.39 10.56
C GLY A 363 11.51 -15.42 10.19
N ALA A 364 12.62 -14.99 9.60
CA ALA A 364 13.74 -15.85 9.29
C ALA A 364 14.39 -16.43 10.57
N MET A 365 14.47 -15.62 11.65
CA MET A 365 14.95 -16.09 12.95
C MET A 365 14.05 -17.20 13.53
N LEU A 366 12.73 -17.06 13.40
CA LEU A 366 11.78 -18.11 13.78
C LEU A 366 11.97 -19.38 12.94
N GLY A 367 12.06 -19.23 11.60
CA GLY A 367 12.27 -20.33 10.68
C GLY A 367 13.60 -21.09 10.92
N ASP A 368 14.64 -20.36 11.33
CA ASP A 368 15.93 -20.95 11.70
C ASP A 368 15.90 -21.72 13.03
N SER A 369 15.04 -21.31 13.96
CA SER A 369 15.09 -21.73 15.36
C SER A 369 14.00 -22.71 15.78
N TYR A 370 12.87 -22.83 15.06
CA TYR A 370 11.72 -23.63 15.50
C TYR A 370 12.05 -25.10 15.74
N ARG A 371 13.01 -25.65 15.00
CA ARG A 371 13.45 -27.06 15.16
C ARG A 371 14.14 -27.33 16.49
N PHE A 372 14.71 -26.30 17.13
CA PHE A 372 15.41 -26.42 18.41
C PHE A 372 14.49 -26.24 19.62
N LEU A 373 13.20 -25.99 19.38
CA LEU A 373 12.21 -25.91 20.46
C LEU A 373 12.10 -27.22 21.24
N THR A 374 12.13 -28.36 20.53
CA THR A 374 12.11 -29.69 21.14
C THR A 374 13.36 -30.06 21.91
N SER A 375 14.49 -29.41 21.62
CA SER A 375 15.75 -29.57 22.38
C SER A 375 15.88 -28.58 23.54
N GLY A 376 14.78 -27.84 23.87
CA GLY A 376 14.73 -26.95 25.03
C GLY A 376 15.16 -25.50 24.76
N ALA A 377 15.57 -25.13 23.55
CA ALA A 377 16.01 -23.78 23.21
C ALA A 377 14.80 -22.86 22.86
N TRP A 378 13.83 -22.77 23.77
CA TRP A 378 12.58 -22.02 23.61
C TRP A 378 12.77 -20.51 23.39
N TRP A 379 13.84 -19.95 23.96
CA TRP A 379 14.15 -18.51 23.87
C TRP A 379 14.40 -18.05 22.43
N ALA A 380 15.00 -18.92 21.60
CA ALA A 380 15.32 -18.60 20.23
C ALA A 380 14.08 -18.40 19.33
N VAL A 381 12.93 -18.93 19.77
CA VAL A 381 11.62 -18.75 19.12
C VAL A 381 10.80 -17.68 19.84
N LEU A 382 10.81 -17.66 21.16
CA LEU A 382 9.99 -16.75 21.97
C LEU A 382 10.28 -15.29 21.69
N PHE A 383 11.54 -14.86 21.74
CA PHE A 383 11.88 -13.44 21.66
C PHE A 383 11.62 -12.82 20.28
N PRO A 384 11.97 -13.44 19.15
CA PRO A 384 11.54 -12.95 17.84
C PRO A 384 10.01 -12.96 17.67
N GLY A 385 9.33 -13.99 18.20
CA GLY A 385 7.86 -14.07 18.20
C GLY A 385 7.20 -12.93 18.99
N LEU A 386 7.73 -12.60 20.17
CA LEU A 386 7.26 -11.47 20.97
C LEU A 386 7.51 -10.13 20.25
N ALA A 387 8.61 -9.96 19.55
CA ALA A 387 8.90 -8.76 18.78
C ALA A 387 7.87 -8.55 17.65
N ILE A 388 7.52 -9.61 16.93
CA ILE A 388 6.45 -9.56 15.91
C ILE A 388 5.12 -9.23 16.60
N MET A 389 4.76 -9.95 17.67
CA MET A 389 3.50 -9.76 18.38
C MET A 389 3.33 -8.32 18.86
N PHE A 390 4.33 -7.75 19.54
CA PHE A 390 4.23 -6.38 20.06
C PHE A 390 4.20 -5.34 18.94
N SER A 391 4.96 -5.51 17.86
CA SER A 391 4.92 -4.58 16.75
C SER A 391 3.56 -4.58 16.05
N VAL A 392 2.99 -5.76 15.78
CA VAL A 392 1.65 -5.91 15.19
C VAL A 392 0.57 -5.33 16.12
N LEU A 393 0.63 -5.65 17.41
CA LEU A 393 -0.28 -5.09 18.41
C LEU A 393 -0.20 -3.56 18.46
N GLY A 394 1.00 -3.00 18.49
CA GLY A 394 1.22 -1.56 18.54
C GLY A 394 0.60 -0.84 17.33
N PHE A 395 0.86 -1.32 16.11
CA PHE A 395 0.28 -0.73 14.90
C PHE A 395 -1.24 -0.89 14.83
N ASN A 396 -1.81 -2.01 15.28
CA ASN A 396 -3.26 -2.19 15.32
C ASN A 396 -3.92 -1.24 16.33
N LEU A 397 -3.40 -1.16 17.56
CA LEU A 397 -3.93 -0.24 18.58
C LEU A 397 -3.83 1.23 18.15
N LEU A 398 -2.74 1.60 17.47
CA LEU A 398 -2.61 2.94 16.89
C LEU A 398 -3.60 3.16 15.75
N GLY A 399 -3.79 2.17 14.87
CA GLY A 399 -4.75 2.23 13.77
C GLY A 399 -6.19 2.42 14.26
N ASP A 400 -6.60 1.67 15.28
CA ASP A 400 -7.92 1.81 15.93
C ASP A 400 -8.07 3.20 16.56
N GLY A 401 -7.04 3.67 17.30
CA GLY A 401 -7.06 5.00 17.88
C GLY A 401 -7.11 6.13 16.84
N LEU A 402 -6.42 5.99 15.71
CA LEU A 402 -6.50 6.92 14.59
C LEU A 402 -7.88 6.90 13.94
N ARG A 403 -8.50 5.74 13.81
CA ARG A 403 -9.87 5.60 13.29
C ARG A 403 -10.85 6.39 14.16
N ASP A 404 -10.81 6.20 15.47
CA ASP A 404 -11.69 6.89 16.41
C ASP A 404 -11.42 8.41 16.43
N ALA A 405 -10.16 8.82 16.40
CA ALA A 405 -9.77 10.24 16.39
C ALA A 405 -10.18 10.98 15.11
N LEU A 406 -10.15 10.29 13.97
CA LEU A 406 -10.43 10.85 12.65
C LEU A 406 -11.89 10.68 12.20
N ASP A 407 -12.74 9.96 12.96
CA ASP A 407 -14.16 9.77 12.62
C ASP A 407 -14.95 11.09 12.76
N PRO A 408 -15.52 11.63 11.66
CA PRO A 408 -16.29 12.85 11.72
C PRO A 408 -17.63 12.71 12.46
N LYS A 409 -18.15 11.48 12.64
CA LYS A 409 -19.43 11.23 13.34
C LYS A 409 -19.34 11.44 14.84
N LEU A 410 -18.14 11.40 15.41
CA LEU A 410 -17.90 11.64 16.85
C LEU A 410 -17.77 13.13 17.19
N ARG A 411 -18.15 14.04 16.28
CA ARG A 411 -18.10 15.52 16.44
C ARG A 411 -19.38 16.12 17.02
N ILE A 412 -20.26 15.30 17.61
CA ILE A 412 -21.50 15.78 18.22
C ILE A 412 -21.19 16.26 19.65
#